data_ca5d53765143bff32a3c57566c630b41
#
_entry.id   ca5d53765143bff32a3c57566c630b41
#
_cell.length_a   1.000
_cell.length_b   1.000
_cell.length_c   1.000
_cell.angle_alpha   90.00
_cell.angle_beta   90.00
_cell.angle_gamma   90.00
#
_symmetry.space_group_name_H-M   'P 1'
#
loop_
_entity.id
_entity.type
_entity.pdbx_description
1 polymer ?
#
loop_
_entity_poly.entity_id
_entity_poly.type
_entity_poly.pdbx_seq_one_letter_code
_entity_poly.pdbx_strand_id
1 'polypeptide(L)'
;MAKISLKGSWINISSLNKEDKKNYLMSVGMFFLGAIFWGLHLNTVDGIFGPPVFENTDTSVSFAVVRAMIIICWIIAVIYSKKFLKTQDELMHRYYLTTMAAGGAGFISVGMLFSIIDPYIDLTIGFYGYFLAYAIGTSFGGYLFDKKYLSDGE
;
A
#
# COMPACT_ATOMS: atom_id res chain seq x y z
N MET A 1 11.46 -6.31 -25.92
CA MET A 1 10.72 -6.11 -24.66
C MET A 1 10.66 -7.45 -23.93
N ALA A 2 11.19 -7.53 -22.73
CA ALA A 2 11.06 -8.75 -21.93
C ALA A 2 9.58 -8.89 -21.53
N LYS A 3 8.96 -10.02 -21.89
CA LYS A 3 7.56 -10.29 -21.55
C LYS A 3 7.51 -10.58 -20.05
N ILE A 4 6.98 -9.65 -19.27
CA ILE A 4 6.83 -9.84 -17.84
C ILE A 4 5.69 -10.83 -17.64
N SER A 5 5.98 -11.93 -16.94
CA SER A 5 4.95 -12.89 -16.57
C SER A 5 4.44 -12.59 -15.17
N LEU A 6 3.13 -12.56 -15.02
CA LEU A 6 2.46 -12.59 -13.73
C LEU A 6 2.35 -14.07 -13.29
N LYS A 7 2.55 -14.34 -12.02
CA LYS A 7 2.27 -15.62 -11.39
C LYS A 7 1.10 -15.39 -10.42
N GLY A 8 -0.11 -15.57 -10.93
CA GLY A 8 -1.30 -15.06 -10.27
C GLY A 8 -1.26 -13.53 -10.17
N SER A 9 -1.72 -12.98 -9.07
CA SER A 9 -1.70 -11.52 -8.79
C SER A 9 -0.31 -10.93 -8.51
N TRP A 10 0.77 -11.71 -8.61
CA TRP A 10 2.12 -11.29 -8.26
C TRP A 10 3.03 -11.18 -9.47
N ILE A 11 3.89 -10.18 -9.46
CA ILE A 11 4.92 -10.03 -10.48
C ILE A 11 5.96 -11.14 -10.30
N ASN A 12 6.22 -11.88 -11.36
CA ASN A 12 7.31 -12.84 -11.37
C ASN A 12 8.65 -12.10 -11.47
N ILE A 13 9.32 -11.90 -10.33
CA ILE A 13 10.57 -11.15 -10.23
C ILE A 13 11.69 -11.75 -11.11
N SER A 14 11.64 -13.05 -11.38
CA SER A 14 12.64 -13.71 -12.24
C SER A 14 12.48 -13.36 -13.70
N SER A 15 11.30 -12.92 -14.14
CA SER A 15 11.03 -12.51 -15.53
C SER A 15 11.45 -11.06 -15.81
N LEU A 16 11.77 -10.27 -14.78
CA LEU A 16 12.18 -8.89 -14.91
C LEU A 16 13.62 -8.78 -15.43
N ASN A 17 13.88 -7.83 -16.31
CA ASN A 17 15.24 -7.46 -16.67
C ASN A 17 15.96 -6.83 -15.45
N LYS A 18 17.28 -6.66 -15.54
CA LYS A 18 18.11 -6.20 -14.42
C LYS A 18 17.70 -4.82 -13.88
N GLU A 19 17.32 -3.90 -14.77
CA GLU A 19 16.93 -2.53 -14.42
C GLU A 19 15.53 -2.51 -13.77
N ASP A 20 14.56 -3.17 -14.39
CA ASP A 20 13.20 -3.27 -13.86
C ASP A 20 13.17 -4.00 -12.51
N LYS A 21 13.95 -5.07 -12.38
CA LYS A 21 14.12 -5.77 -11.11
C LYS A 21 14.66 -4.84 -10.01
N LYS A 22 15.69 -4.04 -10.32
CA LYS A 22 16.23 -3.05 -9.39
C LYS A 22 15.17 -2.03 -8.99
N ASN A 23 14.47 -1.45 -9.98
CA ASN A 23 13.46 -0.42 -9.73
C ASN A 23 12.30 -0.98 -8.91
N TYR A 24 11.82 -2.18 -9.23
CA TYR A 24 10.76 -2.86 -8.49
C TYR A 24 11.17 -3.16 -7.04
N LEU A 25 12.32 -3.80 -6.83
CA LEU A 25 12.81 -4.15 -5.49
C LEU A 25 13.10 -2.92 -4.64
N MET A 26 13.65 -1.86 -5.23
CA MET A 26 13.84 -0.59 -4.51
C MET A 26 12.50 0.05 -4.12
N SER A 27 11.52 0.05 -5.02
CA SER A 27 10.19 0.59 -4.72
C SER A 27 9.54 -0.18 -3.56
N VAL A 28 9.45 -1.50 -3.68
CA VAL A 28 8.81 -2.37 -2.66
C VAL A 28 9.58 -2.32 -1.35
N GLY A 29 10.92 -2.42 -1.37
CA GLY A 29 11.75 -2.39 -0.17
C GLY A 29 11.63 -1.07 0.59
N MET A 30 11.64 0.07 -0.11
CA MET A 30 11.46 1.38 0.51
C MET A 30 10.04 1.60 1.03
N PHE A 31 9.03 1.06 0.33
CA PHE A 31 7.66 1.08 0.83
C PHE A 31 7.53 0.29 2.14
N PHE A 32 8.09 -0.91 2.21
CA PHE A 32 8.10 -1.73 3.43
C PHE A 32 8.87 -1.06 4.57
N LEU A 33 10.03 -0.50 4.29
CA LEU A 33 10.82 0.22 5.29
C LEU A 33 10.05 1.43 5.84
N GLY A 34 9.41 2.20 4.97
CA GLY A 34 8.54 3.31 5.37
C GLY A 34 7.35 2.84 6.19
N ALA A 35 6.76 1.69 5.87
CA ALA A 35 5.66 1.10 6.64
C ALA A 35 6.11 0.65 8.05
N ILE A 36 7.34 0.14 8.20
CA ILE A 36 7.92 -0.20 9.52
C ILE A 36 8.07 1.07 10.37
N PHE A 37 8.67 2.13 9.83
CA PHE A 37 8.79 3.40 10.55
C PHE A 37 7.42 4.00 10.88
N TRP A 38 6.45 3.86 9.97
CA TRP A 38 5.09 4.31 10.23
C TRP A 38 4.41 3.50 11.34
N GLY A 39 4.57 2.18 11.35
CA GLY A 39 4.10 1.32 12.44
C GLY A 39 4.71 1.69 13.79
N LEU A 40 6.01 1.98 13.83
CA LEU A 40 6.68 2.48 15.02
C LEU A 40 6.09 3.82 15.47
N HIS A 41 5.88 4.75 14.54
CA HIS A 41 5.26 6.06 14.84
C HIS A 41 3.86 5.87 15.44
N LEU A 42 3.02 5.06 14.82
CA LEU A 42 1.66 4.82 15.30
C LEU A 42 1.63 4.12 16.66
N ASN A 43 2.52 3.15 16.89
CA ASN A 43 2.60 2.49 18.18
C ASN A 43 3.00 3.47 19.30
N THR A 44 3.84 4.43 19.00
CA THR A 44 4.29 5.40 19.99
C THR A 44 3.27 6.50 20.27
N VAL A 45 2.45 6.89 19.29
CA VAL A 45 1.44 7.96 19.41
C VAL A 45 0.07 7.42 19.81
N ASP A 46 -0.39 6.35 19.14
CA ASP A 46 -1.74 5.82 19.31
C ASP A 46 -1.80 4.58 20.22
N GLY A 47 -0.65 3.99 20.56
CA GLY A 47 -0.59 2.83 21.46
C GLY A 47 -1.22 1.57 20.88
N ILE A 48 -1.04 1.27 19.59
CA ILE A 48 -1.70 0.14 18.90
C ILE A 48 -1.37 -1.22 19.52
N PHE A 49 -0.14 -1.41 20.00
CA PHE A 49 0.31 -2.66 20.64
C PHE A 49 0.49 -2.53 22.16
N GLY A 50 0.00 -1.44 22.76
CA GLY A 50 0.13 -1.17 24.19
C GLY A 50 -0.21 0.30 24.52
N PRO A 51 -0.12 0.72 25.76
CA PRO A 51 -0.33 2.12 26.10
C PRO A 51 0.68 3.00 25.33
N PRO A 52 0.27 4.19 24.84
CA PRO A 52 1.17 5.09 24.15
C PRO A 52 2.38 5.39 25.01
N VAL A 53 3.56 5.25 24.43
CA VAL A 53 4.83 5.45 25.14
C VAL A 53 5.08 6.93 25.42
N PHE A 54 4.44 7.81 24.64
CA PHE A 54 4.62 9.25 24.71
C PHE A 54 3.28 9.98 24.60
N GLU A 55 3.15 11.10 25.31
CA GLU A 55 2.05 12.02 25.09
C GLU A 55 2.12 12.60 23.67
N ASN A 56 0.95 12.89 23.06
CA ASN A 56 0.83 13.39 21.68
C ASN A 56 1.65 14.64 21.34
N THR A 57 2.24 15.28 22.35
CA THR A 57 3.03 16.50 22.24
C THR A 57 4.54 16.27 22.20
N ASP A 58 5.01 15.01 22.24
CA ASP A 58 6.46 14.76 22.22
C ASP A 58 7.08 15.15 20.88
N THR A 59 7.81 16.26 20.92
CA THR A 59 8.55 16.84 19.79
C THR A 59 10.03 16.46 19.84
N SER A 60 10.40 15.40 20.54
CA SER A 60 11.80 14.98 20.65
C SER A 60 12.45 14.78 19.28
N VAL A 61 13.74 15.02 19.20
CA VAL A 61 14.53 14.89 17.96
C VAL A 61 14.41 13.47 17.38
N SER A 62 14.33 12.44 18.23
CA SER A 62 14.17 11.04 17.82
C SER A 62 12.88 10.82 17.03
N PHE A 63 11.78 11.42 17.45
CA PHE A 63 10.50 11.36 16.74
C PHE A 63 10.51 12.11 15.41
N ALA A 64 11.15 13.27 15.38
CA ALA A 64 11.31 14.02 14.14
C ALA A 64 12.09 13.19 13.11
N VAL A 65 13.11 12.45 13.53
CA VAL A 65 13.86 11.53 12.65
C VAL A 65 12.97 10.41 12.12
N VAL A 66 12.20 9.74 12.97
CA VAL A 66 11.28 8.67 12.54
C VAL A 66 10.26 9.19 11.51
N ARG A 67 9.64 10.34 11.78
CA ARG A 67 8.69 10.99 10.86
C ARG A 67 9.35 11.37 9.52
N ALA A 68 10.56 11.93 9.58
CA ALA A 68 11.32 12.24 8.37
C ALA A 68 11.64 10.97 7.55
N MET A 69 12.03 9.89 8.21
CA MET A 69 12.34 8.61 7.54
C MET A 69 11.12 8.03 6.83
N ILE A 70 9.91 8.13 7.41
CA ILE A 70 8.67 7.72 6.74
C ILE A 70 8.53 8.45 5.40
N ILE A 71 8.63 9.76 5.44
CA ILE A 71 8.46 10.63 4.25
C ILE A 71 9.52 10.32 3.20
N ILE A 72 10.79 10.25 3.61
CA ILE A 72 11.91 9.98 2.70
C ILE A 72 11.75 8.61 2.03
N CYS A 73 11.46 7.56 2.80
CA CYS A 73 11.27 6.22 2.27
C CYS A 73 10.13 6.17 1.25
N TRP A 74 9.01 6.81 1.52
CA TRP A 74 7.87 6.81 0.60
C TRP A 74 8.12 7.65 -0.65
N ILE A 75 8.81 8.77 -0.55
CA ILE A 75 9.22 9.54 -1.74
C ILE A 75 10.12 8.68 -2.63
N ILE A 76 11.11 8.00 -2.06
CA ILE A 76 12.00 7.12 -2.81
C ILE A 76 11.19 5.97 -3.43
N ALA A 77 10.28 5.35 -2.68
CA ALA A 77 9.42 4.28 -3.19
C ALA A 77 8.60 4.74 -4.41
N VAL A 78 8.00 5.92 -4.35
CA VAL A 78 7.22 6.50 -5.47
C VAL A 78 8.10 6.79 -6.68
N ILE A 79 9.30 7.33 -6.49
CA ILE A 79 10.24 7.60 -7.60
C ILE A 79 10.61 6.30 -8.33
N TYR A 80 10.97 5.25 -7.59
CA TYR A 80 11.33 3.96 -8.19
C TYR A 80 10.13 3.23 -8.77
N SER A 81 8.95 3.33 -8.15
CA SER A 81 7.69 2.83 -8.71
C SER A 81 7.39 3.48 -10.07
N LYS A 82 7.52 4.81 -10.15
CA LYS A 82 7.32 5.53 -11.41
C LYS A 82 8.33 5.12 -12.50
N LYS A 83 9.60 4.90 -12.14
CA LYS A 83 10.62 4.39 -13.08
C LYS A 83 10.25 2.98 -13.57
N PHE A 84 9.84 2.11 -12.67
CA PHE A 84 9.40 0.76 -13.00
C PHE A 84 8.18 0.79 -13.92
N LEU A 85 7.13 1.51 -13.57
CA LEU A 85 5.90 1.58 -14.36
C LEU A 85 6.11 2.11 -15.78
N LYS A 86 7.05 3.03 -16.00
CA LYS A 86 7.34 3.57 -17.32
C LYS A 86 7.81 2.52 -18.34
N THR A 87 8.39 1.44 -17.87
CA THR A 87 8.94 0.36 -18.73
C THR A 87 7.94 -0.79 -18.92
N GLN A 88 6.80 -0.75 -18.20
CA GLN A 88 5.81 -1.80 -18.24
C GLN A 88 4.86 -1.66 -19.43
N ASP A 89 4.25 -2.79 -19.80
CA ASP A 89 3.24 -2.85 -20.85
C ASP A 89 1.87 -2.32 -20.39
N GLU A 90 0.94 -2.22 -21.34
CA GLU A 90 -0.41 -1.73 -21.08
C GLU A 90 -1.18 -2.63 -20.11
N LEU A 91 -0.96 -3.95 -20.13
CA LEU A 91 -1.63 -4.88 -19.23
C LEU A 91 -1.27 -4.61 -17.78
N MET A 92 0.02 -4.35 -17.52
CA MET A 92 0.51 -4.00 -16.18
C MET A 92 -0.05 -2.66 -15.71
N HIS A 93 -0.14 -1.66 -16.59
CA HIS A 93 -0.77 -0.38 -16.25
C HIS A 93 -2.26 -0.56 -15.88
N ARG A 94 -2.98 -1.37 -16.65
CA ARG A 94 -4.39 -1.69 -16.36
C ARG A 94 -4.53 -2.44 -15.04
N TYR A 95 -3.62 -3.37 -14.73
CA TYR A 95 -3.58 -4.06 -13.45
C TYR A 95 -3.47 -3.08 -12.28
N TYR A 96 -2.47 -2.20 -12.31
CA TYR A 96 -2.28 -1.20 -11.26
C TYR A 96 -3.47 -0.24 -11.14
N LEU A 97 -4.00 0.22 -12.26
CA LEU A 97 -5.16 1.11 -12.24
C LEU A 97 -6.40 0.41 -11.63
N THR A 98 -6.65 -0.85 -12.00
CA THR A 98 -7.78 -1.62 -11.48
C THR A 98 -7.63 -1.87 -9.98
N THR A 99 -6.45 -2.28 -9.53
CA THR A 99 -6.20 -2.54 -8.10
C THR A 99 -6.31 -1.28 -7.26
N MET A 100 -5.74 -0.17 -7.72
CA MET A 100 -5.83 1.12 -7.03
C MET A 100 -7.26 1.67 -6.99
N ALA A 101 -8.01 1.55 -8.11
CA ALA A 101 -9.41 1.95 -8.15
C ALA A 101 -10.28 1.12 -7.20
N ALA A 102 -10.06 -0.20 -7.15
CA ALA A 102 -10.77 -1.08 -6.22
C ALA A 102 -10.42 -0.78 -4.76
N GLY A 103 -9.16 -0.45 -4.47
CA GLY A 103 -8.74 0.02 -3.14
C GLY A 103 -9.45 1.31 -2.75
N GLY A 104 -9.47 2.29 -3.64
CA GLY A 104 -10.18 3.56 -3.43
C GLY A 104 -11.68 3.35 -3.21
N ALA A 105 -12.31 2.48 -4.01
CA ALA A 105 -13.71 2.11 -3.83
C ALA A 105 -13.95 1.44 -2.48
N GLY A 106 -13.09 0.52 -2.05
CA GLY A 106 -13.15 -0.11 -0.73
C GLY A 106 -13.07 0.90 0.41
N PHE A 107 -12.10 1.81 0.34
CA PHE A 107 -11.92 2.90 1.30
C PHE A 107 -13.20 3.76 1.43
N ILE A 108 -13.74 4.22 0.30
CA ILE A 108 -14.93 5.08 0.28
C ILE A 108 -16.16 4.33 0.78
N SER A 109 -16.40 3.09 0.30
CA SER A 109 -17.58 2.31 0.67
C SER A 109 -17.60 2.00 2.17
N VAL A 110 -16.46 1.62 2.74
CA VAL A 110 -16.35 1.35 4.17
C VAL A 110 -16.49 2.64 4.96
N GLY A 111 -15.90 3.75 4.51
CA GLY A 111 -16.07 5.05 5.14
C GLY A 111 -17.53 5.50 5.19
N MET A 112 -18.26 5.32 4.10
CA MET A 112 -19.70 5.63 4.06
C MET A 112 -20.52 4.74 4.99
N LEU A 113 -20.25 3.42 4.99
CA LEU A 113 -20.93 2.48 5.92
C LEU A 113 -20.71 2.87 7.38
N PHE A 114 -19.48 3.18 7.75
CA PHE A 114 -19.15 3.59 9.11
C PHE A 114 -19.82 4.91 9.48
N SER A 115 -19.83 5.88 8.59
CA SER A 115 -20.53 7.15 8.82
C SER A 115 -22.04 6.98 9.05
N ILE A 116 -22.66 5.96 8.44
CA ILE A 116 -24.09 5.64 8.63
C ILE A 116 -24.31 4.91 9.96
N ILE A 117 -23.38 4.06 10.38
CA ILE A 117 -23.51 3.18 11.55
C ILE A 117 -23.07 3.89 12.84
N ASP A 118 -22.12 4.81 12.74
CA ASP A 118 -21.54 5.54 13.89
C ASP A 118 -22.57 6.10 14.88
N PRO A 119 -23.70 6.72 14.47
CA PRO A 119 -24.72 7.20 15.39
C PRO A 119 -25.44 6.12 16.21
N TYR A 120 -25.34 4.85 15.79
CA TYR A 120 -26.02 3.71 16.42
C TYR A 120 -25.11 2.84 17.26
N ILE A 121 -23.83 2.85 16.94
CA ILE A 121 -22.82 2.03 17.60
C ILE A 121 -21.64 2.97 17.85
N ASP A 122 -21.40 3.36 19.07
CA ASP A 122 -20.30 4.25 19.45
C ASP A 122 -18.93 3.61 19.05
N LEU A 123 -18.68 3.57 17.74
CA LEU A 123 -17.56 2.88 17.11
C LEU A 123 -16.58 3.91 16.56
N THR A 124 -15.63 4.32 17.36
CA THR A 124 -14.53 5.18 16.89
C THR A 124 -13.55 4.38 16.03
N ILE A 125 -13.69 4.51 14.71
CA ILE A 125 -12.78 3.84 13.77
C ILE A 125 -11.64 4.79 13.44
N GLY A 126 -10.45 4.43 13.90
CA GLY A 126 -9.23 5.13 13.55
C GLY A 126 -8.86 4.94 12.07
N PHE A 127 -7.90 5.72 11.60
CA PHE A 127 -7.35 5.66 10.23
C PHE A 127 -6.98 4.24 9.76
N TYR A 128 -6.62 3.36 10.68
CA TYR A 128 -6.31 1.96 10.40
C TYR A 128 -7.45 1.17 9.77
N GLY A 129 -8.68 1.38 10.23
CA GLY A 129 -9.85 0.69 9.66
C GLY A 129 -10.03 1.04 8.18
N TYR A 130 -9.85 2.30 7.83
CA TYR A 130 -9.91 2.76 6.45
C TYR A 130 -8.75 2.24 5.61
N PHE A 131 -7.55 2.18 6.19
CA PHE A 131 -6.40 1.60 5.50
C PHE A 131 -6.57 0.11 5.22
N LEU A 132 -7.11 -0.66 6.17
CA LEU A 132 -7.45 -2.07 5.95
C LEU A 132 -8.49 -2.23 4.85
N ALA A 133 -9.52 -1.39 4.82
CA ALA A 133 -10.53 -1.39 3.76
C ALA A 133 -9.91 -1.13 2.38
N TYR A 134 -8.96 -0.20 2.30
CA TYR A 134 -8.18 0.03 1.08
C TYR A 134 -7.36 -1.20 0.68
N ALA A 135 -6.66 -1.82 1.63
CA ALA A 135 -5.83 -3.01 1.36
C ALA A 135 -6.67 -4.21 0.91
N ILE A 136 -7.83 -4.43 1.53
CA ILE A 136 -8.78 -5.48 1.12
C ILE A 136 -9.31 -5.18 -0.28
N GLY A 137 -9.72 -3.93 -0.55
CA GLY A 137 -10.19 -3.50 -1.86
C GLY A 137 -9.15 -3.71 -2.97
N THR A 138 -7.88 -3.35 -2.73
CA THR A 138 -6.79 -3.58 -3.69
C THR A 138 -6.56 -5.07 -3.95
N SER A 139 -6.60 -5.89 -2.91
CA SER A 139 -6.44 -7.35 -3.04
C SER A 139 -7.59 -7.96 -3.85
N PHE A 140 -8.82 -7.53 -3.59
CA PHE A 140 -10.00 -7.95 -4.34
C PHE A 140 -9.93 -7.51 -5.80
N GLY A 141 -9.51 -6.26 -6.06
CA GLY A 141 -9.28 -5.77 -7.42
C GLY A 141 -8.23 -6.57 -8.18
N GLY A 142 -7.15 -6.97 -7.50
CA GLY A 142 -6.12 -7.84 -8.06
C GLY A 142 -6.69 -9.23 -8.42
N TYR A 143 -7.47 -9.82 -7.52
CA TYR A 143 -8.14 -11.10 -7.78
C TYR A 143 -9.11 -11.05 -8.96
N LEU A 144 -9.94 -10.01 -9.05
CA LEU A 144 -10.86 -9.84 -10.17
C LEU A 144 -10.13 -9.63 -11.50
N PHE A 145 -9.02 -8.89 -11.48
CA PHE A 145 -8.20 -8.70 -12.67
C PHE A 145 -7.58 -10.02 -13.13
N ASP A 146 -7.00 -10.78 -12.19
CA ASP A 146 -6.42 -12.10 -12.47
C ASP A 146 -7.44 -13.03 -13.11
N LYS A 147 -8.61 -13.16 -12.50
CA LYS A 147 -9.70 -13.99 -13.00
C LYS A 147 -10.18 -13.58 -14.40
N LYS A 148 -10.20 -12.27 -14.69
CA LYS A 148 -10.73 -11.76 -15.97
C LYS A 148 -9.73 -11.80 -17.12
N TYR A 149 -8.44 -11.56 -16.84
CA TYR A 149 -7.44 -11.32 -17.88
C TYR A 149 -6.30 -12.32 -17.91
N LEU A 150 -6.11 -13.12 -16.85
CA LEU A 150 -4.99 -14.03 -16.74
C LEU A 150 -5.41 -15.50 -16.65
N SER A 151 -6.59 -15.81 -16.07
CA SER A 151 -7.05 -17.19 -15.88
C SER A 151 -7.78 -17.80 -17.07
N ASP A 152 -8.21 -17.01 -18.06
CA ASP A 152 -8.87 -17.54 -19.28
C ASP A 152 -7.87 -18.13 -20.30
N GLY A 153 -6.63 -18.33 -19.91
CA GLY A 153 -5.54 -18.87 -20.74
C GLY A 153 -5.01 -20.25 -20.36
N GLU A 154 -5.65 -20.94 -19.40
CA GLU A 154 -5.32 -22.33 -19.03
C GLU A 154 -6.36 -23.34 -19.53
#